data_99638e0f41a5c897a0168ebeecf8c755
#
_entry.id   99638e0f41a5c897a0168ebeecf8c755
#
_cell.length_a   1.000
_cell.length_b   1.000
_cell.length_c   1.000
_cell.angle_alpha   90.00
_cell.angle_beta   90.00
_cell.angle_gamma   90.00
#
_symmetry.space_group_name_H-M   'P 1'
#
loop_
_entity.id
_entity.type
_entity.pdbx_description
1 polymer ?
#
loop_
_entity_poly.entity_id
_entity_poly.type
_entity_poly.pdbx_seq_one_letter_code
_entity_poly.pdbx_strand_id
1 'polypeptide(L)'
;MGTGVAFAGGSSDTARPAAPGRAAAPAATDVTGATELIQGLIVGYKSRAEEAGSNTAVAKDARAKADKAGEPASFERRLGTGAALVDLPEADEAQDAQKVAAAFLADPDVAYVVPDRRVHATAVDPAEYSYQWDLYESTAGMNVPSAWKRATGKGVTVAVLDTGITRHTELSSKVLPGYDFISNTWTANDGGGRDDDPSDAGDWLKKGECGKDEYGNPVPSGDRNSSWHGTHVAGTIAAAANGSGVVGVAHEASILPVRVLGRCGGSTSDIIDAITWASGGTVSGVPANKNRAAVINMSLGGEFACDQAYNAALKGAADRGTTVVVSAGNDNADAASYSPAGCANVVTVAASDREGNRAVYSNYGKSVDVTAPGGETGVRAADGIWSTLNKGTKSPGDASYASYQGTSMAAPHIAGLAALLKQKDPSLTPARIEQTIKDNTRALPGTCSGGCGAGLSDADKTLAAVTGG
;
A
#
# COMPACT_ATOMS: atom_id res chain seq x y z
N MET A 1 12.34 -46.83 -38.33
CA MET A 1 13.81 -46.89 -38.27
C MET A 1 14.18 -45.88 -37.17
N GLY A 2 14.42 -46.26 -36.01
CA GLY A 2 15.50 -46.95 -35.35
C GLY A 2 16.12 -45.95 -34.43
N THR A 3 15.77 -45.98 -33.16
CA THR A 3 16.40 -46.58 -31.97
C THR A 3 17.63 -45.84 -31.46
N GLY A 4 17.64 -45.55 -30.18
CA GLY A 4 18.83 -45.25 -29.42
C GLY A 4 18.61 -44.66 -28.03
N VAL A 5 18.30 -45.55 -27.07
CA VAL A 5 18.35 -45.29 -25.62
C VAL A 5 19.79 -45.50 -25.16
N ALA A 6 20.32 -44.63 -24.33
CA ALA A 6 21.53 -44.95 -23.56
C ALA A 6 21.38 -44.43 -22.10
N PHE A 7 21.38 -45.40 -21.20
CA PHE A 7 21.58 -45.24 -19.75
C PHE A 7 23.07 -45.14 -19.42
N ALA A 8 23.46 -44.29 -18.50
CA ALA A 8 24.63 -44.48 -17.64
C ALA A 8 24.36 -43.62 -16.40
N GLY A 9 24.31 -44.11 -15.19
CA GLY A 9 25.26 -44.91 -14.48
C GLY A 9 25.74 -44.06 -13.33
N GLY A 10 25.17 -44.26 -12.09
CA GLY A 10 25.47 -43.46 -10.91
C GLY A 10 26.87 -43.77 -10.36
N SER A 11 27.46 -42.83 -9.66
CA SER A 11 28.45 -43.08 -8.62
C SER A 11 28.20 -42.11 -7.45
N SER A 12 27.93 -42.75 -6.32
CA SER A 12 27.83 -42.14 -5.00
C SER A 12 29.23 -41.79 -4.53
N ASP A 13 29.50 -40.48 -4.32
CA ASP A 13 30.70 -40.06 -3.61
C ASP A 13 30.27 -39.43 -2.27
N THR A 14 30.58 -40.13 -1.18
CA THR A 14 30.39 -39.70 0.19
C THR A 14 31.45 -38.65 0.54
N ALA A 15 31.04 -37.40 0.58
CA ALA A 15 31.90 -36.32 1.05
C ALA A 15 32.08 -36.39 2.60
N ARG A 16 33.32 -36.50 3.01
CA ARG A 16 33.85 -36.42 4.36
C ARG A 16 33.65 -35.03 4.93
N PRO A 17 33.27 -34.84 6.21
CA PRO A 17 33.12 -33.50 6.77
C PRO A 17 34.50 -32.80 6.88
N ALA A 18 34.55 -31.57 6.37
CA ALA A 18 35.70 -30.68 6.48
C ALA A 18 35.87 -30.19 7.93
N ALA A 19 37.12 -30.14 8.39
CA ALA A 19 37.50 -29.61 9.68
C ALA A 19 37.15 -28.11 9.81
N PRO A 20 36.88 -27.59 11.03
CA PRO A 20 36.53 -26.20 11.22
C PRO A 20 37.69 -25.30 10.83
N GLY A 21 37.46 -24.48 9.78
CA GLY A 21 38.38 -23.45 9.34
C GLY A 21 38.58 -22.40 10.40
N ARG A 22 39.85 -22.07 10.61
CA ARG A 22 40.34 -20.97 11.43
C ARG A 22 39.60 -19.68 11.09
N ALA A 23 38.93 -19.05 12.06
CA ALA A 23 38.26 -17.76 11.86
C ALA A 23 39.29 -16.75 11.34
N ALA A 24 38.99 -16.20 10.17
CA ALA A 24 39.74 -15.07 9.63
C ALA A 24 39.50 -13.87 10.54
N ALA A 25 40.58 -13.08 10.80
CA ALA A 25 40.48 -11.82 11.50
C ALA A 25 39.46 -10.93 10.78
N PRO A 26 38.60 -10.19 11.50
CA PRO A 26 37.64 -9.29 10.85
C PRO A 26 38.42 -8.24 10.04
N ALA A 27 38.16 -8.18 8.75
CA ALA A 27 38.64 -7.13 7.91
C ALA A 27 38.13 -5.79 8.42
N ALA A 28 39.00 -4.76 8.41
CA ALA A 28 38.61 -3.39 8.70
C ALA A 28 37.37 -3.06 7.80
N THR A 29 36.24 -2.81 8.43
CA THR A 29 35.03 -2.43 7.69
C THR A 29 35.26 -1.06 7.07
N ASP A 30 35.19 -1.03 5.77
CA ASP A 30 35.30 0.17 4.94
C ASP A 30 34.26 1.20 5.40
N VAL A 31 34.74 2.37 5.83
CA VAL A 31 33.89 3.49 6.31
C VAL A 31 33.51 4.41 5.13
N THR A 32 33.82 4.00 3.88
CA THR A 32 33.67 4.79 2.67
C THR A 32 32.40 4.47 1.90
N GLY A 33 31.24 4.63 2.50
CA GLY A 33 29.97 4.43 1.79
C GLY A 33 28.88 5.38 2.25
N ALA A 34 28.59 6.39 1.42
CA ALA A 34 27.49 7.35 1.51
C ALA A 34 27.65 8.46 2.59
N THR A 35 27.17 9.63 2.24
CA THR A 35 27.01 10.89 2.97
C THR A 35 26.13 10.79 4.23
N GLU A 36 26.35 9.81 5.09
CA GLU A 36 25.60 9.66 6.35
C GLU A 36 26.44 10.23 7.49
N LEU A 37 25.88 11.18 8.22
CA LEU A 37 26.48 11.77 9.42
C LEU A 37 26.71 10.67 10.47
N ILE A 38 27.96 10.41 10.81
CA ILE A 38 28.35 9.46 11.86
C ILE A 38 28.48 10.27 13.15
N GLN A 39 27.55 10.09 14.09
CA GLN A 39 27.52 10.81 15.37
C GLN A 39 28.25 10.09 16.51
N GLY A 40 28.75 8.86 16.28
CA GLY A 40 29.44 8.10 17.31
C GLY A 40 30.18 6.89 16.77
N LEU A 41 31.03 6.31 17.63
CA LEU A 41 31.76 5.07 17.39
C LEU A 41 31.44 4.05 18.47
N ILE A 42 31.25 2.79 18.09
CA ILE A 42 31.18 1.67 19.03
C ILE A 42 32.55 1.01 19.10
N VAL A 43 33.20 1.12 20.25
CA VAL A 43 34.55 0.62 20.49
C VAL A 43 34.52 -0.62 21.39
N GLY A 44 34.98 -1.76 20.85
CA GLY A 44 35.15 -3.00 21.61
C GLY A 44 36.59 -3.15 22.05
N TYR A 45 36.81 -3.36 23.34
CA TYR A 45 38.15 -3.62 23.90
C TYR A 45 38.35 -5.13 24.13
N LYS A 46 39.61 -5.57 24.10
CA LYS A 46 39.97 -6.93 24.45
C LYS A 46 39.75 -7.15 25.95
N SER A 47 39.33 -8.34 26.35
CA SER A 47 38.94 -8.65 27.75
C SER A 47 40.03 -8.41 28.79
N ARG A 48 41.30 -8.35 28.37
CA ARG A 48 42.46 -8.06 29.25
C ARG A 48 42.76 -6.56 29.44
N ALA A 49 42.15 -5.71 28.63
CA ALA A 49 42.35 -4.26 28.67
C ALA A 49 41.63 -3.67 29.90
N GLU A 50 42.23 -2.64 30.51
CA GLU A 50 41.61 -1.92 31.62
C GLU A 50 40.26 -1.31 31.21
N GLU A 51 40.21 -0.82 30.03
CA GLU A 51 39.01 -0.21 29.39
C GLU A 51 37.83 -1.19 29.29
N ALA A 52 38.07 -2.50 29.22
CA ALA A 52 37.01 -3.49 29.15
C ALA A 52 36.13 -3.52 30.42
N GLY A 53 36.71 -3.14 31.59
CA GLY A 53 36.04 -3.15 32.89
C GLY A 53 35.85 -1.77 33.53
N SER A 54 36.45 -0.70 33.01
CA SER A 54 36.48 0.62 33.64
C SER A 54 36.01 1.73 32.73
N ASN A 55 34.89 2.38 33.10
CA ASN A 55 34.38 3.55 32.38
C ASN A 55 35.32 4.75 32.44
N THR A 56 36.07 4.88 33.57
CA THR A 56 37.07 5.94 33.75
C THR A 56 38.24 5.74 32.80
N ALA A 57 38.71 4.49 32.62
CA ALA A 57 39.76 4.17 31.66
C ALA A 57 39.30 4.48 30.22
N VAL A 58 38.07 4.06 29.83
CA VAL A 58 37.51 4.40 28.51
C VAL A 58 37.41 5.91 28.30
N ALA A 59 36.94 6.66 29.29
CA ALA A 59 36.81 8.13 29.16
C ALA A 59 38.18 8.81 28.98
N LYS A 60 39.19 8.30 29.65
CA LYS A 60 40.58 8.77 29.50
C LYS A 60 41.14 8.42 28.13
N ASP A 61 40.92 7.18 27.68
CA ASP A 61 41.37 6.71 26.36
C ASP A 61 40.70 7.47 25.24
N ALA A 62 39.35 7.66 25.30
CA ALA A 62 38.61 8.43 24.31
C ALA A 62 39.16 9.85 24.11
N ARG A 63 39.47 10.54 25.21
CA ARG A 63 40.12 11.87 25.17
C ARG A 63 41.51 11.82 24.52
N ALA A 64 42.34 10.84 24.88
CA ALA A 64 43.67 10.70 24.29
C ALA A 64 43.62 10.41 22.78
N LYS A 65 42.59 9.64 22.32
CA LYS A 65 42.37 9.36 20.90
C LYS A 65 41.81 10.58 20.15
N ALA A 66 40.93 11.34 20.82
CA ALA A 66 40.44 12.63 20.32
C ALA A 66 41.59 13.61 20.09
N ASP A 67 42.43 13.82 21.09
CA ASP A 67 43.60 14.70 21.00
C ASP A 67 44.55 14.28 19.87
N LYS A 68 44.76 12.96 19.69
CA LYS A 68 45.62 12.39 18.64
C LYS A 68 45.03 12.57 17.25
N ALA A 69 43.71 12.48 17.13
CA ALA A 69 42.98 12.64 15.85
C ALA A 69 42.80 14.11 15.48
N GLY A 70 42.87 15.02 16.45
CA GLY A 70 42.53 16.43 16.26
C GLY A 70 41.04 16.69 16.12
N GLU A 71 40.21 15.74 16.56
CA GLU A 71 38.74 15.78 16.46
C GLU A 71 38.12 15.52 17.85
N PRO A 72 37.06 16.23 18.24
CA PRO A 72 36.41 16.04 19.53
C PRO A 72 35.77 14.65 19.62
N ALA A 73 36.05 13.92 20.68
CA ALA A 73 35.44 12.64 20.99
C ALA A 73 35.34 12.43 22.50
N SER A 74 34.25 11.87 22.97
CA SER A 74 34.05 11.60 24.40
C SER A 74 33.33 10.27 24.65
N PHE A 75 33.67 9.62 25.77
CA PHE A 75 32.94 8.44 26.23
C PHE A 75 31.53 8.83 26.66
N GLU A 76 30.53 8.27 26.06
CA GLU A 76 29.10 8.50 26.39
C GLU A 76 28.63 7.46 27.43
N ARG A 77 28.63 6.18 27.05
CA ARG A 77 28.10 5.08 27.86
C ARG A 77 28.65 3.72 27.44
N ARG A 78 28.46 2.73 28.30
CA ARG A 78 28.73 1.33 27.94
C ARG A 78 27.46 0.65 27.39
N LEU A 79 27.64 -0.11 26.34
CA LEU A 79 26.58 -0.92 25.74
C LEU A 79 26.39 -2.23 26.54
N GLY A 80 25.23 -2.87 26.38
CA GLY A 80 24.94 -4.17 27.00
C GLY A 80 25.90 -5.30 26.60
N THR A 81 26.63 -5.16 25.51
CA THR A 81 27.68 -6.06 25.03
C THR A 81 29.03 -5.83 25.73
N GLY A 82 29.15 -4.79 26.55
CA GLY A 82 30.42 -4.37 27.19
C GLY A 82 31.25 -3.41 26.32
N ALA A 83 30.88 -3.15 25.06
CA ALA A 83 31.56 -2.15 24.23
C ALA A 83 31.25 -0.73 24.71
N ALA A 84 32.13 0.21 24.39
CA ALA A 84 31.98 1.62 24.71
C ALA A 84 31.32 2.36 23.51
N LEU A 85 30.34 3.21 23.78
CA LEU A 85 29.85 4.21 22.85
C LEU A 85 30.68 5.49 23.09
N VAL A 86 31.31 5.97 22.03
CA VAL A 86 32.10 7.20 21.98
C VAL A 86 31.36 8.18 21.09
N ASP A 87 30.94 9.30 21.67
CA ASP A 87 30.23 10.38 20.99
C ASP A 87 31.20 11.28 20.20
N LEU A 88 30.77 11.74 19.02
CA LEU A 88 31.51 12.62 18.11
C LEU A 88 30.65 13.87 17.84
N PRO A 89 30.54 14.82 18.77
CA PRO A 89 29.54 15.88 18.74
C PRO A 89 29.69 16.90 17.60
N GLU A 90 30.84 16.93 16.93
CA GLU A 90 31.15 17.90 15.86
C GLU A 90 31.65 17.22 14.56
N ALA A 91 31.41 15.90 14.39
CA ALA A 91 31.82 15.20 13.18
C ALA A 91 30.83 15.57 12.02
N ASP A 92 31.11 16.69 11.36
CA ASP A 92 30.32 17.17 10.20
C ASP A 92 30.58 16.34 8.94
N GLU A 93 31.68 15.57 8.90
CA GLU A 93 32.05 14.74 7.76
C GLU A 93 32.49 13.33 8.18
N ALA A 94 32.21 12.34 7.34
CA ALA A 94 32.63 10.95 7.54
C ALA A 94 34.16 10.79 7.73
N GLN A 95 34.96 11.73 7.20
CA GLN A 95 36.41 11.75 7.32
C GLN A 95 36.88 12.01 8.74
N ASP A 96 36.16 12.81 9.54
CA ASP A 96 36.54 13.15 10.93
C ASP A 96 36.27 11.95 11.84
N ALA A 97 35.16 11.25 11.66
CA ALA A 97 34.90 9.98 12.32
C ALA A 97 35.96 8.91 11.99
N GLN A 98 36.48 8.90 10.76
CA GLN A 98 37.56 7.99 10.34
C GLN A 98 38.88 8.27 11.04
N LYS A 99 39.25 9.54 11.26
CA LYS A 99 40.48 9.91 11.99
C LYS A 99 40.44 9.39 13.44
N VAL A 100 39.30 9.57 14.12
CA VAL A 100 39.11 9.07 15.48
C VAL A 100 39.08 7.54 15.50
N ALA A 101 38.39 6.90 14.60
CA ALA A 101 38.34 5.44 14.46
C ALA A 101 39.74 4.84 14.21
N ALA A 102 40.55 5.47 13.34
CA ALA A 102 41.94 5.06 13.09
C ALA A 102 42.83 5.20 14.35
N ALA A 103 42.62 6.24 15.16
CA ALA A 103 43.36 6.42 16.42
C ALA A 103 43.05 5.31 17.44
N PHE A 104 41.79 4.84 17.50
CA PHE A 104 41.42 3.67 18.31
C PHE A 104 41.97 2.36 17.76
N LEU A 105 41.83 2.11 16.44
CA LEU A 105 42.32 0.88 15.81
C LEU A 105 43.82 0.70 15.91
N ALA A 106 44.59 1.78 16.05
CA ALA A 106 46.02 1.74 16.28
C ALA A 106 46.41 1.25 17.69
N ASP A 107 45.45 1.10 18.62
CA ASP A 107 45.67 0.62 19.97
C ASP A 107 45.58 -0.91 20.02
N PRO A 108 46.64 -1.60 20.54
CA PRO A 108 46.65 -3.05 20.61
C PRO A 108 45.60 -3.64 21.56
N ASP A 109 45.01 -2.86 22.46
CA ASP A 109 43.99 -3.29 23.39
C ASP A 109 42.56 -3.11 22.84
N VAL A 110 42.38 -2.41 21.71
CA VAL A 110 41.14 -2.34 20.96
C VAL A 110 40.96 -3.61 20.13
N ALA A 111 39.77 -4.18 20.17
CA ALA A 111 39.40 -5.37 19.43
C ALA A 111 38.70 -5.02 18.07
N TYR A 112 37.82 -4.00 18.08
CA TYR A 112 37.13 -3.47 16.92
C TYR A 112 36.65 -2.04 17.17
N VAL A 113 36.41 -1.31 16.07
CA VAL A 113 35.74 -0.03 16.07
C VAL A 113 34.77 -0.05 14.90
N VAL A 114 33.50 0.27 15.17
CA VAL A 114 32.47 0.40 14.13
C VAL A 114 31.68 1.68 14.33
N PRO A 115 31.21 2.35 13.24
CA PRO A 115 30.37 3.53 13.38
C PRO A 115 29.03 3.19 14.03
N ASP A 116 28.54 4.05 14.92
CA ASP A 116 27.19 4.03 15.42
C ASP A 116 26.29 4.66 14.35
N ARG A 117 25.65 3.80 13.57
CA ARG A 117 24.79 4.21 12.45
C ARG A 117 23.36 4.33 12.89
N ARG A 118 22.66 5.34 12.40
CA ARG A 118 21.20 5.38 12.53
C ARG A 118 20.59 4.27 11.67
N VAL A 119 19.97 3.32 12.31
CA VAL A 119 19.11 2.33 11.64
C VAL A 119 17.71 2.89 11.64
N HIS A 120 17.17 3.12 10.44
CA HIS A 120 15.75 3.38 10.27
C HIS A 120 15.02 2.04 10.26
N ALA A 121 13.75 2.02 10.72
CA ALA A 121 12.88 0.89 10.40
C ALA A 121 12.96 0.72 8.87
N THR A 122 13.48 -0.40 8.41
CA THR A 122 13.47 -0.73 7.01
C THR A 122 12.01 -0.71 6.59
N ALA A 123 11.64 0.21 5.69
CA ALA A 123 10.43 0.05 4.92
C ALA A 123 10.57 -1.33 4.28
N VAL A 124 9.67 -2.24 4.66
CA VAL A 124 9.73 -3.61 4.17
C VAL A 124 9.39 -3.52 2.71
N ASP A 125 10.35 -3.85 1.85
CA ASP A 125 10.13 -3.99 0.43
C ASP A 125 9.54 -5.39 0.22
N PRO A 126 8.20 -5.52 0.00
CA PRO A 126 7.59 -6.82 -0.24
C PRO A 126 8.15 -7.42 -1.53
N ALA A 127 8.14 -8.74 -1.65
CA ALA A 127 8.71 -9.43 -2.80
C ALA A 127 8.17 -8.93 -4.16
N GLU A 128 6.90 -8.49 -4.19
CA GLU A 128 6.22 -7.97 -5.39
C GLU A 128 6.22 -6.43 -5.47
N TYR A 129 6.84 -5.73 -4.51
CA TYR A 129 6.83 -4.25 -4.45
C TYR A 129 7.44 -3.61 -5.69
N SER A 130 8.43 -4.23 -6.30
CA SER A 130 9.04 -3.74 -7.53
C SER A 130 8.06 -3.62 -8.71
N TYR A 131 6.89 -4.27 -8.63
CA TYR A 131 5.81 -4.15 -9.61
C TYR A 131 4.81 -3.03 -9.27
N GLN A 132 4.86 -2.48 -8.04
CA GLN A 132 3.95 -1.42 -7.58
C GLN A 132 4.48 -0.02 -7.92
N TRP A 133 4.75 0.22 -9.22
CA TRP A 133 5.22 1.51 -9.74
C TRP A 133 4.34 2.69 -9.30
N ASP A 134 3.06 2.43 -9.16
CA ASP A 134 1.99 3.31 -8.74
C ASP A 134 2.26 3.99 -7.39
N LEU A 135 2.99 3.33 -6.49
CA LEU A 135 3.31 3.87 -5.17
C LEU A 135 4.54 4.80 -5.18
N TYR A 136 5.58 4.46 -5.95
CA TYR A 136 6.91 5.07 -5.76
C TYR A 136 7.53 5.74 -6.99
N GLU A 137 7.10 5.42 -8.22
CA GLU A 137 7.75 6.00 -9.40
C GLU A 137 7.53 7.52 -9.48
N SER A 138 8.61 8.24 -9.77
CA SER A 138 8.60 9.70 -9.81
C SER A 138 7.73 10.27 -10.94
N THR A 139 7.54 9.50 -12.04
CA THR A 139 6.75 9.94 -13.19
C THR A 139 5.27 9.94 -12.86
N ALA A 140 4.68 8.79 -12.57
CA ALA A 140 3.24 8.66 -12.38
C ALA A 140 2.83 7.97 -11.05
N GLY A 141 3.77 7.54 -10.22
CA GLY A 141 3.48 7.03 -8.87
C GLY A 141 3.06 8.15 -7.91
N MET A 142 2.45 7.80 -6.80
CA MET A 142 1.85 8.75 -5.84
C MET A 142 2.78 9.24 -4.72
N ASN A 143 4.08 8.94 -4.73
CA ASN A 143 5.04 9.28 -3.65
C ASN A 143 4.63 8.71 -2.28
N VAL A 144 4.00 7.55 -2.24
CA VAL A 144 3.45 6.93 -1.03
C VAL A 144 4.52 6.59 0.01
N PRO A 145 5.72 6.05 -0.34
CA PRO A 145 6.75 5.73 0.65
C PRO A 145 7.22 6.93 1.48
N SER A 146 7.25 8.13 0.90
CA SER A 146 7.56 9.36 1.63
C SER A 146 6.43 9.75 2.60
N ALA A 147 5.17 9.52 2.21
CA ALA A 147 4.00 9.77 3.02
C ALA A 147 3.93 8.88 4.26
N TRP A 148 4.42 7.63 4.20
CA TRP A 148 4.44 6.70 5.34
C TRP A 148 5.26 7.17 6.54
N LYS A 149 6.21 8.09 6.33
CA LYS A 149 6.92 8.76 7.43
C LYS A 149 5.98 9.61 8.31
N ARG A 150 4.79 9.94 7.82
CA ARG A 150 3.80 10.82 8.45
C ARG A 150 2.56 10.09 8.94
N ALA A 151 2.08 9.11 8.18
CA ALA A 151 0.89 8.31 8.48
C ALA A 151 0.90 6.99 7.71
N THR A 152 0.30 5.95 8.27
CA THR A 152 0.22 4.57 7.74
C THR A 152 -1.22 4.05 7.62
N GLY A 153 -2.20 4.87 8.04
CA GLY A 153 -3.62 4.51 8.10
C GLY A 153 -4.06 3.85 9.42
N LYS A 154 -3.15 3.76 10.41
CA LYS A 154 -3.42 3.09 11.69
C LYS A 154 -4.64 3.65 12.40
N GLY A 155 -5.54 2.75 12.81
CA GLY A 155 -6.76 3.10 13.54
C GLY A 155 -7.89 3.65 12.66
N VAL A 156 -7.71 3.69 11.33
CA VAL A 156 -8.73 4.14 10.37
C VAL A 156 -9.40 2.93 9.71
N THR A 157 -10.72 2.95 9.65
CA THR A 157 -11.52 1.94 8.93
C THR A 157 -11.89 2.47 7.55
N VAL A 158 -11.57 1.68 6.53
CA VAL A 158 -11.99 1.91 5.12
C VAL A 158 -12.98 0.83 4.72
N ALA A 159 -14.20 1.20 4.35
CA ALA A 159 -15.16 0.27 3.78
C ALA A 159 -14.90 0.09 2.28
N VAL A 160 -14.94 -1.15 1.82
CA VAL A 160 -14.83 -1.52 0.39
C VAL A 160 -16.18 -2.07 -0.02
N LEU A 161 -16.96 -1.25 -0.75
CA LEU A 161 -18.24 -1.63 -1.34
C LEU A 161 -17.97 -2.24 -2.72
N ASP A 162 -17.96 -3.58 -2.79
CA ASP A 162 -17.46 -4.29 -3.97
C ASP A 162 -18.01 -5.74 -4.03
N THR A 163 -17.30 -6.67 -4.72
CA THR A 163 -17.68 -8.09 -4.84
C THR A 163 -17.56 -8.89 -3.54
N GLY A 164 -17.09 -8.27 -2.47
CA GLY A 164 -16.73 -8.94 -1.21
C GLY A 164 -15.22 -9.14 -1.08
N ILE A 165 -14.80 -10.07 -0.23
CA ILE A 165 -13.40 -10.31 0.06
C ILE A 165 -13.09 -11.81 0.12
N THR A 166 -11.93 -12.22 -0.39
CA THR A 166 -11.40 -13.56 -0.18
C THR A 166 -10.33 -13.57 0.91
N ARG A 167 -10.08 -14.74 1.50
CA ARG A 167 -8.99 -14.88 2.48
C ARG A 167 -7.64 -14.66 1.78
N HIS A 168 -6.86 -13.73 2.32
CA HIS A 168 -5.52 -13.42 1.83
C HIS A 168 -4.58 -13.07 2.99
N THR A 169 -3.35 -13.57 2.96
CA THR A 169 -2.36 -13.36 4.04
C THR A 169 -2.10 -11.89 4.31
N GLU A 170 -2.06 -11.07 3.25
CA GLU A 170 -1.84 -9.62 3.34
C GLU A 170 -3.00 -8.85 4.00
N LEU A 171 -4.19 -9.44 4.02
CA LEU A 171 -5.42 -8.76 4.47
C LEU A 171 -5.99 -9.34 5.76
N SER A 172 -5.73 -10.62 6.08
CA SER A 172 -6.45 -11.37 7.11
C SER A 172 -6.41 -10.76 8.52
N SER A 173 -5.35 -10.06 8.89
CA SER A 173 -5.22 -9.37 10.18
C SER A 173 -5.94 -8.02 10.26
N LYS A 174 -6.51 -7.54 9.14
CA LYS A 174 -7.06 -6.18 8.96
C LYS A 174 -8.54 -6.17 8.63
N VAL A 175 -9.09 -7.32 8.22
CA VAL A 175 -10.49 -7.45 7.83
C VAL A 175 -11.37 -7.46 9.08
N LEU A 176 -12.31 -6.54 9.12
CA LEU A 176 -13.32 -6.41 10.16
C LEU A 176 -14.59 -7.19 9.76
N PRO A 177 -15.46 -7.56 10.71
CA PRO A 177 -16.78 -8.08 10.39
C PRO A 177 -17.55 -7.09 9.50
N GLY A 178 -17.91 -7.53 8.31
CA GLY A 178 -18.63 -6.78 7.29
C GLY A 178 -20.07 -7.26 7.12
N TYR A 179 -20.64 -7.07 5.91
CA TYR A 179 -22.01 -7.48 5.60
C TYR A 179 -22.20 -7.67 4.09
N ASP A 180 -23.03 -8.65 3.69
CA ASP A 180 -23.51 -8.81 2.33
C ASP A 180 -24.87 -8.11 2.16
N PHE A 181 -24.92 -7.12 1.27
CA PHE A 181 -26.15 -6.39 0.94
C PHE A 181 -26.87 -6.91 -0.27
N ILE A 182 -26.35 -7.91 -0.99
CA ILE A 182 -26.97 -8.42 -2.21
C ILE A 182 -28.29 -9.12 -1.84
N SER A 183 -29.41 -8.51 -2.19
CA SER A 183 -30.74 -9.06 -1.89
C SER A 183 -31.15 -10.20 -2.81
N ASN A 184 -30.64 -10.21 -4.05
CA ASN A 184 -30.96 -11.22 -5.05
C ASN A 184 -30.06 -12.44 -4.91
N THR A 185 -30.62 -13.61 -4.54
CA THR A 185 -29.87 -14.85 -4.26
C THR A 185 -29.10 -15.40 -5.47
N TRP A 186 -29.58 -15.17 -6.71
CA TRP A 186 -28.85 -15.58 -7.90
C TRP A 186 -27.61 -14.69 -8.13
N THR A 187 -27.75 -13.38 -7.90
CA THR A 187 -26.65 -12.41 -7.97
C THR A 187 -25.61 -12.69 -6.87
N ALA A 188 -26.05 -12.95 -5.64
CA ALA A 188 -25.19 -13.27 -4.51
C ALA A 188 -24.34 -14.54 -4.75
N ASN A 189 -24.90 -15.57 -5.36
CA ASN A 189 -24.19 -16.83 -5.72
C ASN A 189 -23.57 -17.57 -4.54
N ASP A 190 -24.05 -17.36 -3.32
CA ASP A 190 -23.60 -17.97 -2.07
C ASP A 190 -24.66 -18.87 -1.41
N GLY A 191 -25.86 -18.91 -2.00
CA GLY A 191 -27.01 -19.67 -1.50
C GLY A 191 -27.95 -18.88 -0.60
N GLY A 192 -27.58 -17.61 -0.27
CA GLY A 192 -28.33 -16.67 0.54
C GLY A 192 -28.74 -15.41 -0.21
N GLY A 193 -29.24 -14.45 0.53
CA GLY A 193 -29.40 -13.06 0.18
C GLY A 193 -28.59 -12.23 1.17
N ARG A 194 -29.13 -11.10 1.64
CA ARG A 194 -28.45 -10.26 2.64
C ARG A 194 -28.14 -11.02 3.92
N ASP A 195 -26.87 -11.04 4.34
CA ASP A 195 -26.42 -11.67 5.58
C ASP A 195 -25.10 -11.06 6.11
N ASP A 196 -24.54 -11.63 7.18
CA ASP A 196 -23.32 -11.15 7.86
C ASP A 196 -22.02 -11.77 7.32
N ASP A 197 -22.07 -12.46 6.17
CA ASP A 197 -20.89 -13.00 5.49
C ASP A 197 -20.53 -12.17 4.23
N PRO A 198 -19.58 -11.23 4.29
CA PRO A 198 -19.16 -10.42 3.15
C PRO A 198 -18.15 -11.13 2.25
N SER A 199 -18.01 -12.45 2.35
CA SER A 199 -17.08 -13.23 1.53
C SER A 199 -17.46 -13.18 0.05
N ASP A 200 -16.46 -13.02 -0.82
CA ASP A 200 -16.66 -13.10 -2.27
C ASP A 200 -16.90 -14.56 -2.68
N ALA A 201 -18.12 -14.91 -3.05
CA ALA A 201 -18.50 -16.25 -3.51
C ALA A 201 -18.15 -16.50 -4.99
N GLY A 202 -17.70 -15.45 -5.67
CA GLY A 202 -17.39 -15.47 -7.10
C GLY A 202 -18.52 -14.93 -7.98
N ASP A 203 -18.13 -14.06 -8.89
CA ASP A 203 -19.02 -13.36 -9.86
C ASP A 203 -18.91 -13.92 -11.27
N TRP A 204 -18.44 -15.17 -11.42
CA TRP A 204 -18.31 -15.84 -12.71
C TRP A 204 -19.63 -15.94 -13.47
N LEU A 205 -19.56 -15.85 -14.81
CA LEU A 205 -20.70 -15.85 -15.69
C LEU A 205 -20.49 -16.77 -16.90
N LYS A 206 -21.57 -17.35 -17.40
CA LYS A 206 -21.62 -17.91 -18.73
C LYS A 206 -22.09 -16.86 -19.72
N LYS A 207 -21.75 -17.07 -20.99
CA LYS A 207 -22.20 -16.23 -22.10
C LYS A 207 -23.72 -15.96 -22.04
N GLY A 208 -24.10 -14.69 -22.05
CA GLY A 208 -25.50 -14.25 -22.14
C GLY A 208 -26.30 -14.32 -20.83
N GLU A 209 -25.70 -14.71 -19.69
CA GLU A 209 -26.43 -14.82 -18.41
C GLU A 209 -26.97 -13.45 -17.91
N CYS A 210 -26.36 -12.33 -18.32
CA CYS A 210 -26.81 -10.97 -17.97
C CYS A 210 -27.72 -10.34 -19.03
N GLY A 211 -28.29 -11.14 -19.95
CA GLY A 211 -29.17 -10.67 -20.99
C GLY A 211 -28.46 -10.26 -22.27
N LYS A 212 -28.94 -9.18 -22.89
CA LYS A 212 -28.42 -8.65 -24.15
C LYS A 212 -28.20 -7.15 -24.05
N ASP A 213 -27.17 -6.65 -24.75
CA ASP A 213 -26.92 -5.24 -24.94
C ASP A 213 -27.96 -4.58 -25.89
N GLU A 214 -27.86 -3.28 -26.10
CA GLU A 214 -28.74 -2.50 -26.98
C GLU A 214 -28.69 -2.94 -28.48
N TYR A 215 -27.60 -3.63 -28.87
CA TYR A 215 -27.42 -4.18 -30.22
C TYR A 215 -27.88 -5.65 -30.32
N GLY A 216 -28.41 -6.23 -29.21
CA GLY A 216 -28.89 -7.61 -29.18
C GLY A 216 -27.80 -8.66 -28.97
N ASN A 217 -26.57 -8.28 -28.67
CA ASN A 217 -25.48 -9.21 -28.36
C ASN A 217 -25.61 -9.75 -26.93
N PRO A 218 -25.21 -11.02 -26.70
CA PRO A 218 -25.24 -11.59 -25.35
C PRO A 218 -24.25 -10.90 -24.40
N VAL A 219 -24.67 -10.63 -23.16
CA VAL A 219 -23.84 -10.07 -22.08
C VAL A 219 -23.67 -11.13 -20.99
N PRO A 220 -22.43 -11.54 -20.65
CA PRO A 220 -21.19 -11.25 -21.39
C PRO A 220 -21.14 -11.96 -22.75
N SER A 221 -20.29 -11.49 -23.64
CA SER A 221 -20.14 -12.08 -25.00
C SER A 221 -19.50 -13.48 -24.99
N GLY A 222 -18.88 -13.90 -23.89
CA GLY A 222 -18.29 -15.23 -23.60
C GLY A 222 -18.33 -15.53 -22.12
N ASP A 223 -17.95 -16.77 -21.75
CA ASP A 223 -17.82 -17.16 -20.35
C ASP A 223 -16.75 -16.31 -19.65
N ARG A 224 -17.01 -15.92 -18.40
CA ARG A 224 -16.10 -15.15 -17.55
C ARG A 224 -15.82 -15.90 -16.25
N ASN A 225 -14.57 -15.92 -15.84
CA ASN A 225 -14.17 -16.34 -14.51
C ASN A 225 -14.53 -15.27 -13.47
N SER A 226 -14.52 -15.66 -12.20
CA SER A 226 -14.65 -14.72 -11.08
C SER A 226 -13.52 -13.69 -11.10
N SER A 227 -13.89 -12.43 -10.83
CA SER A 227 -12.97 -11.30 -10.90
C SER A 227 -12.15 -11.09 -9.63
N TRP A 228 -12.68 -11.50 -8.46
CA TRP A 228 -12.10 -11.23 -7.13
C TRP A 228 -11.78 -9.75 -6.94
N HIS A 229 -12.57 -8.89 -7.55
CA HIS A 229 -12.31 -7.47 -7.70
C HIS A 229 -12.19 -6.76 -6.35
N GLY A 230 -13.08 -7.02 -5.40
CA GLY A 230 -13.02 -6.43 -4.05
C GLY A 230 -11.77 -6.81 -3.27
N THR A 231 -11.23 -8.04 -3.49
CA THR A 231 -9.95 -8.45 -2.90
C THR A 231 -8.78 -7.64 -3.47
N HIS A 232 -8.79 -7.36 -4.78
CA HIS A 232 -7.76 -6.54 -5.42
C HIS A 232 -7.80 -5.10 -4.92
N VAL A 233 -8.98 -4.50 -4.87
CA VAL A 233 -9.24 -3.15 -4.35
C VAL A 233 -8.79 -3.02 -2.89
N ALA A 234 -9.16 -4.00 -2.04
CA ALA A 234 -8.76 -4.00 -0.63
C ALA A 234 -7.23 -4.07 -0.45
N GLY A 235 -6.54 -4.83 -1.30
CA GLY A 235 -5.08 -4.90 -1.29
C GLY A 235 -4.41 -3.57 -1.62
N THR A 236 -4.87 -2.88 -2.65
CA THR A 236 -4.37 -1.54 -3.00
C THR A 236 -4.55 -0.54 -1.85
N ILE A 237 -5.63 -0.65 -1.08
CA ILE A 237 -5.86 0.22 0.10
C ILE A 237 -4.93 -0.18 1.24
N ALA A 238 -4.88 -1.47 1.64
CA ALA A 238 -4.39 -1.84 2.96
C ALA A 238 -3.61 -3.17 3.05
N ALA A 239 -3.08 -3.72 1.96
CA ALA A 239 -2.18 -4.88 2.05
C ALA A 239 -1.04 -4.60 3.05
N ALA A 240 -0.68 -5.61 3.84
CA ALA A 240 0.22 -5.45 4.97
C ALA A 240 1.68 -5.19 4.53
N ALA A 241 2.36 -4.26 5.20
CA ALA A 241 3.81 -4.10 5.06
C ALA A 241 4.54 -5.16 5.91
N ASN A 242 4.61 -6.40 5.44
CA ASN A 242 5.11 -7.57 6.18
C ASN A 242 6.34 -8.25 5.55
N GLY A 243 6.89 -7.69 4.48
CA GLY A 243 8.07 -8.22 3.78
C GLY A 243 7.77 -9.25 2.71
N SER A 244 6.50 -9.49 2.39
CA SER A 244 6.10 -10.40 1.33
C SER A 244 4.99 -9.78 0.48
N GLY A 245 4.84 -10.24 -0.76
CA GLY A 245 3.75 -9.84 -1.64
C GLY A 245 3.75 -8.35 -1.99
N VAL A 246 2.64 -7.68 -1.72
CA VAL A 246 2.38 -6.27 -2.03
C VAL A 246 2.13 -5.46 -0.76
N VAL A 247 2.13 -4.12 -0.89
CA VAL A 247 1.79 -3.21 0.21
C VAL A 247 0.69 -2.25 -0.23
N GLY A 248 -0.26 -1.95 0.66
CA GLY A 248 -1.32 -0.98 0.41
C GLY A 248 -0.91 0.45 0.76
N VAL A 249 -1.57 1.43 0.15
CA VAL A 249 -1.33 2.87 0.41
C VAL A 249 -1.46 3.19 1.91
N ALA A 250 -2.45 2.62 2.59
CA ALA A 250 -2.71 2.77 4.03
C ALA A 250 -2.53 1.41 4.73
N HIS A 251 -1.32 0.89 4.70
CA HIS A 251 -0.99 -0.50 5.08
C HIS A 251 -1.26 -0.88 6.55
N GLU A 252 -1.63 0.05 7.43
CA GLU A 252 -2.11 -0.21 8.79
C GLU A 252 -3.61 0.11 9.00
N ALA A 253 -4.34 0.49 7.92
CA ALA A 253 -5.78 0.67 7.98
C ALA A 253 -6.51 -0.68 8.14
N SER A 254 -7.72 -0.64 8.68
CA SER A 254 -8.64 -1.77 8.72
C SER A 254 -9.58 -1.74 7.53
N ILE A 255 -9.90 -2.89 6.97
CA ILE A 255 -10.86 -3.06 5.88
C ILE A 255 -12.19 -3.54 6.44
N LEU A 256 -13.25 -2.82 6.14
CA LEU A 256 -14.64 -3.24 6.34
C LEU A 256 -15.20 -3.70 4.99
N PRO A 257 -15.24 -5.01 4.72
CA PRO A 257 -15.81 -5.51 3.46
C PRO A 257 -17.33 -5.37 3.49
N VAL A 258 -17.87 -4.80 2.42
CA VAL A 258 -19.31 -4.64 2.24
C VAL A 258 -19.65 -5.13 0.85
N ARG A 259 -20.23 -6.30 0.78
CA ARG A 259 -20.52 -6.94 -0.50
C ARG A 259 -21.78 -6.36 -1.11
N VAL A 260 -21.67 -5.82 -2.31
CA VAL A 260 -22.76 -5.19 -3.06
C VAL A 260 -22.78 -5.63 -4.53
N LEU A 261 -21.72 -6.28 -5.00
CA LEU A 261 -21.57 -6.77 -6.38
C LEU A 261 -21.46 -8.30 -6.37
N GLY A 262 -22.12 -8.91 -7.35
CA GLY A 262 -22.04 -10.32 -7.62
C GLY A 262 -22.22 -10.58 -9.11
N ARG A 263 -22.89 -11.65 -9.47
CA ARG A 263 -23.21 -11.95 -10.87
C ARG A 263 -24.01 -10.80 -11.50
N CYS A 264 -23.55 -10.35 -12.65
CA CYS A 264 -24.15 -9.21 -13.40
C CYS A 264 -24.15 -7.87 -12.65
N GLY A 265 -23.28 -7.68 -11.66
CA GLY A 265 -23.15 -6.42 -10.93
C GLY A 265 -23.97 -6.37 -9.63
N GLY A 266 -24.52 -5.21 -9.30
CA GLY A 266 -25.31 -4.97 -8.09
C GLY A 266 -26.48 -4.02 -8.33
N SER A 267 -27.46 -4.03 -7.44
CA SER A 267 -28.61 -3.13 -7.51
C SER A 267 -28.33 -1.79 -6.83
N THR A 268 -28.86 -0.71 -7.36
CA THR A 268 -28.78 0.63 -6.75
C THR A 268 -29.32 0.64 -5.32
N SER A 269 -30.41 -0.07 -5.05
CA SER A 269 -31.02 -0.13 -3.71
C SER A 269 -30.10 -0.78 -2.67
N ASP A 270 -29.43 -1.88 -3.05
CA ASP A 270 -28.46 -2.57 -2.18
C ASP A 270 -27.24 -1.68 -1.89
N ILE A 271 -26.74 -0.98 -2.92
CA ILE A 271 -25.61 -0.05 -2.79
C ILE A 271 -25.96 1.15 -1.90
N ILE A 272 -27.16 1.73 -2.02
CA ILE A 272 -27.64 2.84 -1.17
C ILE A 272 -27.71 2.42 0.31
N ASP A 273 -28.25 1.23 0.58
CA ASP A 273 -28.29 0.68 1.92
C ASP A 273 -26.86 0.43 2.48
N ALA A 274 -25.99 -0.10 1.65
CA ALA A 274 -24.59 -0.34 1.99
C ALA A 274 -23.82 0.96 2.34
N ILE A 275 -23.99 2.04 1.55
CA ILE A 275 -23.42 3.38 1.84
C ILE A 275 -23.94 3.87 3.20
N THR A 276 -25.24 3.74 3.43
CA THR A 276 -25.87 4.17 4.67
C THR A 276 -25.29 3.41 5.87
N TRP A 277 -25.24 2.08 5.79
CA TRP A 277 -24.74 1.23 6.87
C TRP A 277 -23.23 1.39 7.11
N ALA A 278 -22.43 1.38 6.08
CA ALA A 278 -20.96 1.52 6.19
C ALA A 278 -20.56 2.83 6.87
N SER A 279 -21.30 3.92 6.59
CA SER A 279 -21.09 5.23 7.22
C SER A 279 -21.71 5.36 8.63
N GLY A 280 -22.31 4.29 9.18
CA GLY A 280 -22.86 4.25 10.55
C GLY A 280 -24.33 4.67 10.65
N GLY A 281 -25.05 4.76 9.52
CA GLY A 281 -26.50 4.92 9.49
C GLY A 281 -27.24 3.60 9.76
N THR A 282 -28.53 3.68 10.02
CA THR A 282 -29.39 2.52 10.27
C THR A 282 -30.09 2.08 9.00
N VAL A 283 -30.04 0.77 8.73
CA VAL A 283 -30.79 0.11 7.65
C VAL A 283 -31.77 -0.88 8.26
N SER A 284 -33.03 -0.83 7.84
CA SER A 284 -34.07 -1.70 8.40
C SER A 284 -33.77 -3.17 8.09
N GLY A 285 -33.87 -4.03 9.11
CA GLY A 285 -33.60 -5.46 8.97
C GLY A 285 -32.12 -5.86 8.93
N VAL A 286 -31.20 -4.88 9.04
CA VAL A 286 -29.75 -5.12 9.07
C VAL A 286 -29.19 -4.76 10.46
N PRO A 287 -28.32 -5.60 11.05
CA PRO A 287 -27.67 -5.26 12.32
C PRO A 287 -26.87 -3.95 12.24
N ALA A 288 -26.82 -3.19 13.33
CA ALA A 288 -26.06 -1.95 13.37
C ALA A 288 -24.57 -2.20 13.12
N ASN A 289 -23.95 -1.38 12.27
CA ASN A 289 -22.52 -1.42 12.01
C ASN A 289 -21.72 -0.98 13.24
N LYS A 290 -20.92 -1.88 13.80
CA LYS A 290 -20.02 -1.61 14.93
C LYS A 290 -18.68 -1.03 14.51
N ASN A 291 -18.38 -1.07 13.20
CA ASN A 291 -17.11 -0.71 12.59
C ASN A 291 -17.28 0.44 11.59
N ARG A 292 -17.92 1.53 12.02
CA ARG A 292 -18.19 2.68 11.15
C ARG A 292 -16.94 3.10 10.37
N ALA A 293 -17.06 3.20 9.04
CA ALA A 293 -15.98 3.60 8.17
C ALA A 293 -15.77 5.12 8.16
N ALA A 294 -14.51 5.54 8.24
CA ALA A 294 -14.13 6.93 8.00
C ALA A 294 -14.03 7.26 6.50
N VAL A 295 -13.75 6.23 5.70
CA VAL A 295 -13.66 6.31 4.23
C VAL A 295 -14.44 5.15 3.64
N ILE A 296 -15.17 5.38 2.56
CA ILE A 296 -15.82 4.38 1.72
C ILE A 296 -15.15 4.42 0.36
N ASN A 297 -14.72 3.27 -0.17
CA ASN A 297 -14.29 3.10 -1.55
C ASN A 297 -15.38 2.39 -2.35
N MET A 298 -15.73 2.96 -3.49
CA MET A 298 -16.71 2.41 -4.44
C MET A 298 -16.06 2.34 -5.82
N SER A 299 -15.37 1.24 -6.10
CA SER A 299 -14.78 0.94 -7.41
C SER A 299 -15.84 0.34 -8.34
N LEU A 300 -16.96 1.02 -8.47
CA LEU A 300 -18.16 0.58 -9.20
C LEU A 300 -18.89 1.77 -9.81
N GLY A 301 -19.77 1.50 -10.77
CA GLY A 301 -20.62 2.50 -11.38
C GLY A 301 -21.41 1.94 -12.56
N GLY A 302 -22.29 2.80 -13.11
CA GLY A 302 -23.07 2.51 -14.30
C GLY A 302 -23.38 3.78 -15.09
N GLU A 303 -23.68 3.62 -16.39
CA GLU A 303 -24.03 4.71 -17.30
C GLU A 303 -25.46 5.16 -17.06
N PHE A 304 -25.66 5.95 -16.04
CA PHE A 304 -26.89 6.69 -15.74
C PHE A 304 -26.57 7.91 -14.89
N ALA A 305 -27.31 9.00 -15.12
CA ALA A 305 -27.09 10.23 -14.37
C ALA A 305 -27.39 10.04 -12.88
N CYS A 306 -26.70 10.80 -12.04
CA CYS A 306 -26.91 10.77 -10.60
C CYS A 306 -28.35 11.12 -10.23
N ASP A 307 -29.03 10.23 -9.55
CA ASP A 307 -30.40 10.41 -9.09
C ASP A 307 -30.47 10.91 -7.64
N GLN A 308 -31.72 11.23 -7.19
CA GLN A 308 -31.95 11.75 -5.85
C GLN A 308 -31.68 10.71 -4.76
N ALA A 309 -31.84 9.41 -5.03
CA ALA A 309 -31.63 8.36 -4.05
C ALA A 309 -30.14 8.18 -3.73
N TYR A 310 -29.29 8.14 -4.77
CA TYR A 310 -27.84 8.16 -4.61
C TYR A 310 -27.37 9.43 -3.88
N ASN A 311 -27.82 10.61 -4.34
CA ASN A 311 -27.45 11.88 -3.70
C ASN A 311 -27.82 11.91 -2.21
N ALA A 312 -28.98 11.38 -1.83
CA ALA A 312 -29.41 11.33 -0.43
C ALA A 312 -28.49 10.42 0.42
N ALA A 313 -28.12 9.25 -0.09
CA ALA A 313 -27.23 8.31 0.61
C ALA A 313 -25.82 8.89 0.78
N LEU A 314 -25.27 9.47 -0.30
CA LEU A 314 -23.92 10.09 -0.30
C LEU A 314 -23.87 11.32 0.60
N LYS A 315 -24.88 12.18 0.55
CA LYS A 315 -25.01 13.31 1.47
C LYS A 315 -25.10 12.81 2.94
N GLY A 316 -25.90 11.79 3.19
CA GLY A 316 -26.01 11.18 4.52
C GLY A 316 -24.67 10.63 5.03
N ALA A 317 -23.86 10.02 4.18
CA ALA A 317 -22.50 9.58 4.50
C ALA A 317 -21.59 10.75 4.85
N ALA A 318 -21.62 11.80 4.02
CA ALA A 318 -20.84 13.03 4.25
C ALA A 318 -21.26 13.73 5.56
N ASP A 319 -22.54 13.86 5.84
CA ASP A 319 -23.08 14.45 7.09
C ASP A 319 -22.64 13.66 8.33
N ARG A 320 -22.42 12.35 8.20
CA ARG A 320 -21.85 11.50 9.24
C ARG A 320 -20.31 11.56 9.30
N GLY A 321 -19.66 12.36 8.41
CA GLY A 321 -18.21 12.55 8.38
C GLY A 321 -17.43 11.46 7.67
N THR A 322 -18.08 10.63 6.85
CA THR A 322 -17.46 9.59 6.03
C THR A 322 -17.16 10.13 4.63
N THR A 323 -15.90 10.07 4.21
CA THR A 323 -15.47 10.42 2.85
C THR A 323 -15.78 9.27 1.90
N VAL A 324 -16.46 9.56 0.79
CA VAL A 324 -16.76 8.56 -0.23
C VAL A 324 -15.88 8.82 -1.45
N VAL A 325 -15.11 7.81 -1.87
CA VAL A 325 -14.24 7.82 -3.04
C VAL A 325 -14.81 6.89 -4.08
N VAL A 326 -14.94 7.36 -5.32
CA VAL A 326 -15.57 6.62 -6.40
C VAL A 326 -14.71 6.61 -7.66
N SER A 327 -14.80 5.52 -8.43
CA SER A 327 -14.18 5.42 -9.75
C SER A 327 -14.96 6.23 -10.79
N ALA A 328 -14.27 6.89 -11.73
CA ALA A 328 -14.90 7.72 -12.77
C ALA A 328 -15.66 6.91 -13.84
N GLY A 329 -15.30 5.63 -14.02
CA GLY A 329 -15.78 4.77 -15.11
C GLY A 329 -14.71 4.52 -16.19
N ASN A 330 -14.96 3.53 -17.06
CA ASN A 330 -13.96 2.98 -18.00
C ASN A 330 -14.37 2.99 -19.47
N ASP A 331 -15.22 3.93 -19.87
CA ASP A 331 -15.83 3.97 -21.20
C ASP A 331 -15.30 5.11 -22.08
N ASN A 332 -14.22 5.80 -21.60
CA ASN A 332 -13.66 6.98 -22.26
C ASN A 332 -14.73 8.04 -22.57
N ALA A 333 -15.62 8.29 -21.60
CA ALA A 333 -16.79 9.16 -21.69
C ALA A 333 -16.81 10.24 -20.60
N ASP A 334 -17.77 11.18 -20.66
CA ASP A 334 -17.94 12.18 -19.60
C ASP A 334 -18.50 11.52 -18.32
N ALA A 335 -17.74 11.58 -17.23
CA ALA A 335 -18.10 11.00 -15.94
C ALA A 335 -19.39 11.58 -15.34
N ALA A 336 -19.84 12.75 -15.79
CA ALA A 336 -21.12 13.34 -15.38
C ALA A 336 -22.33 12.47 -15.75
N SER A 337 -22.20 11.61 -16.74
CA SER A 337 -23.25 10.68 -17.19
C SER A 337 -23.25 9.36 -16.42
N TYR A 338 -22.34 9.19 -15.47
CA TYR A 338 -22.14 7.95 -14.71
C TYR A 338 -22.47 8.15 -13.23
N SER A 339 -23.13 7.18 -12.61
CA SER A 339 -23.36 7.14 -11.17
C SER A 339 -22.55 6.02 -10.53
N PRO A 340 -21.94 6.29 -9.35
CA PRO A 340 -21.99 7.53 -8.55
C PRO A 340 -20.99 8.62 -8.97
N ALA A 341 -20.18 8.46 -10.02
CA ALA A 341 -19.11 9.37 -10.42
C ALA A 341 -19.59 10.83 -10.69
N GLY A 342 -20.78 11.00 -11.24
CA GLY A 342 -21.41 12.31 -11.49
C GLY A 342 -22.17 12.90 -10.30
N CYS A 343 -22.17 12.23 -9.13
CA CYS A 343 -22.89 12.67 -7.95
C CYS A 343 -22.11 13.70 -7.14
N ALA A 344 -22.82 14.43 -6.27
CA ALA A 344 -22.20 15.29 -5.27
C ALA A 344 -21.74 14.52 -4.03
N ASN A 345 -20.85 15.12 -3.23
CA ASN A 345 -20.32 14.56 -1.97
C ASN A 345 -19.48 13.28 -2.15
N VAL A 346 -18.84 13.13 -3.28
CA VAL A 346 -17.89 12.07 -3.59
C VAL A 346 -16.57 12.67 -4.06
N VAL A 347 -15.49 11.91 -3.94
CA VAL A 347 -14.21 12.19 -4.62
C VAL A 347 -14.14 11.28 -5.84
N THR A 348 -14.33 11.85 -7.03
CA THR A 348 -14.34 11.09 -8.28
C THR A 348 -12.93 10.99 -8.87
N VAL A 349 -12.48 9.77 -9.12
CA VAL A 349 -11.09 9.46 -9.47
C VAL A 349 -10.98 8.93 -10.89
N ALA A 350 -10.25 9.65 -11.75
CA ALA A 350 -9.82 9.19 -13.05
C ALA A 350 -8.54 8.36 -12.96
N ALA A 351 -8.25 7.56 -13.99
CA ALA A 351 -7.06 6.72 -14.06
C ALA A 351 -5.97 7.33 -14.93
N SER A 352 -4.70 7.25 -14.47
CA SER A 352 -3.51 7.45 -15.30
C SER A 352 -2.85 6.13 -15.66
N ASP A 353 -2.19 6.10 -16.83
CA ASP A 353 -1.21 5.09 -17.18
C ASP A 353 0.14 5.33 -16.45
N ARG A 354 1.12 4.45 -16.70
CA ARG A 354 2.46 4.53 -16.08
C ARG A 354 3.31 5.70 -16.60
N GLU A 355 3.02 6.22 -17.78
CA GLU A 355 3.64 7.40 -18.37
C GLU A 355 2.99 8.71 -17.87
N GLY A 356 1.89 8.61 -17.13
CA GLY A 356 1.15 9.73 -16.58
C GLY A 356 0.18 10.40 -17.56
N ASN A 357 -0.19 9.72 -18.65
CA ASN A 357 -1.31 10.12 -19.46
C ASN A 357 -2.63 9.73 -18.77
N ARG A 358 -3.76 10.37 -19.12
CA ARG A 358 -5.06 9.79 -18.82
C ARG A 358 -5.17 8.45 -19.54
N ALA A 359 -5.41 7.38 -18.80
CA ALA A 359 -5.56 6.05 -19.36
C ALA A 359 -6.65 6.04 -20.46
N VAL A 360 -6.43 5.30 -21.55
CA VAL A 360 -7.27 5.35 -22.75
C VAL A 360 -8.74 5.03 -22.47
N TYR A 361 -9.00 4.20 -21.48
CA TYR A 361 -10.35 3.81 -21.06
C TYR A 361 -10.97 4.80 -20.06
N SER A 362 -10.16 5.59 -19.32
CA SER A 362 -10.67 6.39 -18.21
C SER A 362 -11.69 7.41 -18.64
N ASN A 363 -12.83 7.44 -17.94
CA ASN A 363 -13.76 8.55 -18.03
C ASN A 363 -13.09 9.85 -17.57
N TYR A 364 -13.62 10.97 -18.02
CA TYR A 364 -13.06 12.31 -17.86
C TYR A 364 -14.17 13.34 -17.57
N GLY A 365 -13.84 14.59 -17.50
CA GLY A 365 -14.82 15.67 -17.42
C GLY A 365 -14.75 16.47 -16.13
N LYS A 366 -15.73 17.36 -15.97
CA LYS A 366 -15.79 18.31 -14.82
C LYS A 366 -16.13 17.62 -13.50
N SER A 367 -16.74 16.44 -13.55
CA SER A 367 -17.07 15.65 -12.36
C SER A 367 -15.86 14.92 -11.77
N VAL A 368 -14.74 14.86 -12.52
CA VAL A 368 -13.51 14.27 -12.01
C VAL A 368 -12.82 15.25 -11.06
N ASP A 369 -12.51 14.82 -9.85
CA ASP A 369 -11.83 15.63 -8.85
C ASP A 369 -10.31 15.50 -8.93
N VAL A 370 -9.82 14.27 -9.16
CA VAL A 370 -8.39 13.97 -9.14
C VAL A 370 -8.09 12.75 -10.03
N THR A 371 -6.86 12.65 -10.50
CA THR A 371 -6.33 11.47 -11.18
C THR A 371 -5.39 10.70 -10.25
N ALA A 372 -5.46 9.37 -10.31
CA ALA A 372 -4.55 8.47 -9.61
C ALA A 372 -4.12 7.32 -10.55
N PRO A 373 -3.05 6.57 -10.23
CA PRO A 373 -2.62 5.43 -11.01
C PRO A 373 -3.74 4.38 -11.17
N GLY A 374 -4.11 4.07 -12.41
CA GLY A 374 -5.06 3.02 -12.75
C GLY A 374 -4.47 1.98 -13.69
N GLY A 375 -3.32 2.33 -14.32
CA GLY A 375 -2.54 1.46 -15.19
C GLY A 375 -3.16 1.20 -16.55
N GLU A 376 -2.36 0.63 -17.46
CA GLU A 376 -2.77 0.07 -18.74
C GLU A 376 -2.04 -1.24 -19.01
N THR A 377 -2.78 -2.36 -19.06
CA THR A 377 -2.20 -3.70 -19.25
C THR A 377 -2.11 -4.12 -20.72
N GLY A 378 -2.61 -3.29 -21.63
CA GLY A 378 -2.73 -3.65 -23.06
C GLY A 378 -1.41 -3.90 -23.77
N VAL A 379 -0.30 -3.29 -23.30
CA VAL A 379 1.05 -3.50 -23.84
C VAL A 379 1.85 -4.43 -22.95
N ARG A 380 1.89 -4.16 -21.65
CA ARG A 380 2.61 -4.96 -20.67
C ARG A 380 1.77 -5.12 -19.40
N ALA A 381 1.64 -6.34 -18.89
CA ALA A 381 0.96 -6.60 -17.61
C ALA A 381 1.59 -5.83 -16.44
N ALA A 382 2.89 -5.55 -16.51
CA ALA A 382 3.62 -4.79 -15.49
C ALA A 382 3.25 -3.30 -15.42
N ASP A 383 2.53 -2.77 -16.42
CA ASP A 383 2.06 -1.38 -16.42
C ASP A 383 0.66 -1.21 -15.80
N GLY A 384 0.05 -2.30 -15.37
CA GLY A 384 -1.15 -2.28 -14.54
C GLY A 384 -0.84 -2.11 -13.05
N ILE A 385 -1.87 -2.15 -12.24
CA ILE A 385 -1.80 -2.04 -10.77
C ILE A 385 -1.72 -3.43 -10.17
N TRP A 386 -0.62 -3.72 -9.49
CA TRP A 386 -0.34 -5.01 -8.86
C TRP A 386 -0.93 -5.06 -7.45
N SER A 387 -1.80 -6.04 -7.17
CA SER A 387 -2.45 -6.17 -5.88
C SER A 387 -2.83 -7.62 -5.55
N THR A 388 -3.41 -7.82 -4.37
CA THR A 388 -3.91 -9.11 -3.87
C THR A 388 -5.03 -9.66 -4.74
N LEU A 389 -5.03 -10.98 -4.97
CA LEU A 389 -6.06 -11.66 -5.76
C LEU A 389 -6.32 -13.08 -5.24
N ASN A 390 -7.14 -13.84 -5.97
CA ASN A 390 -7.45 -15.24 -5.73
C ASN A 390 -7.31 -16.06 -7.03
N LYS A 391 -6.80 -17.29 -6.94
CA LYS A 391 -6.58 -18.17 -8.10
C LYS A 391 -7.84 -18.92 -8.57
N GLY A 392 -8.90 -18.89 -7.79
CA GLY A 392 -10.15 -19.56 -8.14
C GLY A 392 -10.74 -19.02 -9.44
N THR A 393 -11.25 -19.89 -10.29
CA THR A 393 -11.91 -19.46 -11.54
C THR A 393 -13.39 -19.22 -11.36
N LYS A 394 -14.02 -19.86 -10.38
CA LYS A 394 -15.45 -19.73 -10.06
C LYS A 394 -15.65 -19.49 -8.57
N SER A 395 -15.23 -20.43 -7.76
CA SER A 395 -15.23 -20.34 -6.29
C SER A 395 -13.84 -19.99 -5.78
N PRO A 396 -13.70 -19.45 -4.55
CA PRO A 396 -12.40 -19.10 -3.97
C PRO A 396 -11.42 -20.29 -3.96
N GLY A 397 -10.19 -20.03 -4.38
CA GLY A 397 -9.04 -20.93 -4.31
C GLY A 397 -7.92 -20.32 -3.46
N ASP A 398 -6.66 -20.58 -3.83
CA ASP A 398 -5.50 -20.04 -3.14
C ASP A 398 -5.36 -18.52 -3.34
N ALA A 399 -4.79 -17.85 -2.34
CA ALA A 399 -4.36 -16.47 -2.44
C ALA A 399 -3.30 -16.28 -3.54
N SER A 400 -3.35 -15.15 -4.21
CA SER A 400 -2.41 -14.78 -5.28
C SER A 400 -2.32 -13.28 -5.44
N TYR A 401 -1.54 -12.84 -6.42
CA TYR A 401 -1.43 -11.45 -6.84
C TYR A 401 -1.65 -11.35 -8.34
N ALA A 402 -2.16 -10.22 -8.79
CA ALA A 402 -2.29 -9.94 -10.22
C ALA A 402 -2.26 -8.44 -10.51
N SER A 403 -1.96 -8.14 -11.76
CA SER A 403 -2.01 -6.79 -12.32
C SER A 403 -3.36 -6.56 -12.99
N TYR A 404 -4.08 -5.53 -12.56
CA TYR A 404 -5.33 -5.07 -13.15
C TYR A 404 -5.18 -3.63 -13.66
N GLN A 405 -6.14 -3.21 -14.48
CA GLN A 405 -6.27 -1.83 -14.94
C GLN A 405 -7.70 -1.33 -14.72
N GLY A 406 -7.85 -0.02 -14.51
CA GLY A 406 -9.17 0.59 -14.39
C GLY A 406 -9.18 1.80 -13.46
N THR A 407 -10.19 2.64 -13.59
CA THR A 407 -10.52 3.64 -12.58
C THR A 407 -10.87 2.98 -11.24
N SER A 408 -11.29 1.71 -11.28
CA SER A 408 -11.46 0.83 -10.10
C SER A 408 -10.17 0.59 -9.33
N MET A 409 -8.99 0.66 -9.97
CA MET A 409 -7.67 0.55 -9.33
C MET A 409 -7.15 1.92 -8.92
N ALA A 410 -7.57 2.99 -9.59
CA ALA A 410 -7.23 4.37 -9.23
C ALA A 410 -7.95 4.83 -7.94
N ALA A 411 -9.25 4.56 -7.80
CA ALA A 411 -10.05 4.96 -6.64
C ALA A 411 -9.47 4.47 -5.29
N PRO A 412 -9.07 3.21 -5.12
CA PRO A 412 -8.51 2.74 -3.84
C PRO A 412 -7.20 3.43 -3.44
N HIS A 413 -6.41 3.94 -4.36
CA HIS A 413 -5.26 4.78 -4.03
C HIS A 413 -5.69 6.05 -3.29
N ILE A 414 -6.74 6.70 -3.76
CA ILE A 414 -7.29 7.90 -3.12
C ILE A 414 -8.02 7.56 -1.81
N ALA A 415 -8.69 6.42 -1.74
CA ALA A 415 -9.29 5.95 -0.49
C ALA A 415 -8.21 5.67 0.59
N GLY A 416 -7.08 5.06 0.19
CA GLY A 416 -5.91 4.91 1.05
C GLY A 416 -5.34 6.26 1.50
N LEU A 417 -5.16 7.22 0.57
CA LEU A 417 -4.69 8.57 0.90
C LEU A 417 -5.65 9.30 1.86
N ALA A 418 -6.96 9.17 1.66
CA ALA A 418 -7.96 9.71 2.58
C ALA A 418 -7.87 9.06 3.97
N ALA A 419 -7.54 7.77 4.06
CA ALA A 419 -7.29 7.10 5.33
C ALA A 419 -6.01 7.63 6.02
N LEU A 420 -4.93 7.88 5.28
CA LEU A 420 -3.74 8.53 5.82
C LEU A 420 -4.05 9.92 6.40
N LEU A 421 -4.86 10.72 5.69
CA LEU A 421 -5.32 12.04 6.15
C LEU A 421 -6.16 11.93 7.43
N LYS A 422 -7.06 10.97 7.51
CA LYS A 422 -7.89 10.71 8.70
C LYS A 422 -7.09 10.25 9.92
N GLN A 423 -6.00 9.50 9.72
CA GLN A 423 -5.07 9.20 10.81
C GLN A 423 -4.35 10.46 11.28
N LYS A 424 -3.89 11.29 10.34
CA LYS A 424 -3.14 12.52 10.62
C LYS A 424 -3.97 13.55 11.37
N ASP A 425 -5.22 13.73 10.94
CA ASP A 425 -6.21 14.59 11.58
C ASP A 425 -7.62 13.99 11.48
N PRO A 426 -8.10 13.32 12.55
CA PRO A 426 -9.44 12.73 12.58
C PRO A 426 -10.59 13.74 12.43
N SER A 427 -10.34 15.03 12.64
CA SER A 427 -11.35 16.07 12.56
C SER A 427 -11.67 16.53 11.14
N LEU A 428 -10.82 16.18 10.15
CA LEU A 428 -11.04 16.57 8.76
C LEU A 428 -12.41 16.08 8.27
N THR A 429 -13.20 17.02 7.77
CA THR A 429 -14.48 16.70 7.12
C THR A 429 -14.25 16.12 5.72
N PRO A 430 -15.23 15.38 5.14
CA PRO A 430 -15.12 14.87 3.77
C PRO A 430 -14.73 15.96 2.74
N ALA A 431 -15.38 17.11 2.79
CA ALA A 431 -15.06 18.25 1.91
C ALA A 431 -13.63 18.80 2.11
N ARG A 432 -13.11 18.78 3.35
CA ARG A 432 -11.71 19.19 3.60
C ARG A 432 -10.72 18.15 3.10
N ILE A 433 -11.04 16.87 3.20
CA ILE A 433 -10.21 15.78 2.63
C ILE A 433 -10.15 15.93 1.11
N GLU A 434 -11.29 16.05 0.44
CA GLU A 434 -11.38 16.29 -1.00
C GLU A 434 -10.54 17.51 -1.40
N GLN A 435 -10.78 18.66 -0.77
CA GLN A 435 -10.06 19.90 -1.08
C GLN A 435 -8.56 19.77 -0.83
N THR A 436 -8.15 19.12 0.28
CA THR A 436 -6.73 18.91 0.59
C THR A 436 -6.05 18.05 -0.46
N ILE A 437 -6.71 16.99 -0.95
CA ILE A 437 -6.18 16.16 -2.03
C ILE A 437 -6.04 16.98 -3.31
N LYS A 438 -7.07 17.74 -3.71
CA LYS A 438 -7.09 18.57 -4.93
C LYS A 438 -6.02 19.65 -4.92
N ASP A 439 -5.84 20.35 -3.80
CA ASP A 439 -4.87 21.44 -3.65
C ASP A 439 -3.41 20.98 -3.68
N ASN A 440 -3.17 19.69 -3.41
CA ASN A 440 -1.83 19.13 -3.28
C ASN A 440 -1.47 18.13 -4.38
N THR A 441 -2.20 18.14 -5.49
CA THR A 441 -1.83 17.39 -6.69
C THR A 441 -0.57 17.92 -7.35
N ARG A 442 -0.06 17.19 -8.30
CA ARG A 442 0.95 17.67 -9.28
C ARG A 442 0.37 17.59 -10.68
N ALA A 443 0.95 18.33 -11.62
CA ALA A 443 0.55 18.24 -13.02
C ALA A 443 0.73 16.79 -13.50
N LEU A 444 -0.19 16.29 -14.33
CA LEU A 444 0.03 15.04 -15.03
C LEU A 444 1.25 15.23 -15.96
N PRO A 445 2.24 14.32 -15.91
CA PRO A 445 3.41 14.43 -16.78
C PRO A 445 3.08 14.16 -18.26
N GLY A 446 2.05 13.36 -18.52
CA GLY A 446 1.57 13.02 -19.85
C GLY A 446 0.37 13.87 -20.30
N THR A 447 -0.40 13.33 -21.24
CA THR A 447 -1.54 14.01 -21.85
C THR A 447 -2.84 13.78 -21.09
N CYS A 448 -3.63 14.83 -20.95
CA CYS A 448 -5.01 14.76 -20.45
C CYS A 448 -5.93 15.49 -21.44
N SER A 449 -6.78 14.75 -22.13
CA SER A 449 -7.87 15.31 -22.94
C SER A 449 -9.20 15.13 -22.21
N GLY A 450 -10.06 16.16 -22.22
CA GLY A 450 -11.41 16.10 -21.68
C GLY A 450 -11.56 16.52 -20.22
N GLY A 451 -10.47 16.58 -19.43
CA GLY A 451 -10.49 16.96 -18.01
C GLY A 451 -10.16 15.79 -17.07
N CYS A 452 -9.13 15.97 -16.26
CA CYS A 452 -8.56 14.95 -15.33
C CYS A 452 -8.56 15.46 -13.88
N GLY A 453 -9.50 16.32 -13.54
CA GLY A 453 -9.57 16.92 -12.21
C GLY A 453 -8.40 17.89 -11.93
N ALA A 454 -8.03 18.02 -10.67
CA ALA A 454 -7.00 18.96 -10.21
C ALA A 454 -5.58 18.53 -10.62
N GLY A 455 -5.35 17.27 -10.98
CA GLY A 455 -4.07 16.73 -11.37
C GLY A 455 -3.82 15.32 -10.84
N LEU A 456 -2.58 14.85 -10.95
CA LEU A 456 -2.13 13.57 -10.42
C LEU A 456 -1.91 13.68 -8.91
N SER A 457 -2.51 12.78 -8.13
CA SER A 457 -2.40 12.78 -6.68
C SER A 457 -0.95 12.54 -6.21
N ASP A 458 -0.58 13.22 -5.11
CA ASP A 458 0.73 13.11 -4.48
C ASP A 458 0.54 12.95 -2.97
N ALA A 459 0.83 11.77 -2.44
CA ALA A 459 0.54 11.45 -1.06
C ALA A 459 1.43 12.21 -0.07
N ASP A 460 2.73 12.36 -0.37
CA ASP A 460 3.65 13.07 0.52
C ASP A 460 3.31 14.57 0.60
N LYS A 461 3.07 15.19 -0.54
CA LYS A 461 2.68 16.60 -0.62
C LYS A 461 1.34 16.84 0.10
N THR A 462 0.37 15.95 -0.09
CA THR A 462 -0.95 16.04 0.55
C THR A 462 -0.85 15.93 2.07
N LEU A 463 -0.09 14.95 2.60
CA LEU A 463 0.10 14.81 4.04
C LEU A 463 0.97 15.90 4.65
N ALA A 464 1.92 16.46 3.90
CA ALA A 464 2.73 17.58 4.36
C ALA A 464 1.92 18.86 4.57
N ALA A 465 0.81 19.03 3.84
CA ALA A 465 -0.08 20.18 3.96
C ALA A 465 -0.97 20.14 5.21
N VAL A 466 -1.08 18.98 5.89
CA VAL A 466 -1.86 18.83 7.12
C VAL A 466 -0.90 18.89 8.31
N THR A 467 -0.94 20.01 9.06
CA THR A 467 -0.29 20.09 10.37
C THR A 467 -1.10 19.24 11.35
N GLY A 468 -0.46 18.25 11.98
CA GLY A 468 -1.12 17.44 13.00
C GLY A 468 -1.67 18.31 14.13
N GLY A 469 -2.90 18.05 14.54
CA GLY A 469 -3.49 18.65 15.72
C GLY A 469 -2.88 18.09 16.99
#